data_5388dbc7b00fc962065ed1a38bde3552
#
_entry.id   5388dbc7b00fc962065ed1a38bde3552
#
_cell.length_a   1.000
_cell.length_b   1.000
_cell.length_c   1.000
_cell.angle_alpha   90.00
_cell.angle_beta   90.00
_cell.angle_gamma   90.00
#
_symmetry.space_group_name_H-M   'P 1'
#
loop_
_entity.id
_entity.type
_entity.pdbx_description
1 polymer ?
#
loop_
_entity_poly.entity_id
_entity_poly.type
_entity_poly.pdbx_seq_one_letter_code
_entity_poly.pdbx_strand_id
1 'polypeptide(L)'
;SYYAGAYGAMLGMQILREHLEFDVITWVPVSRKRRRKRGYDQAELLAKATARELGRRAEPLLEKFRDIPPQSGIQDAARRKANVLGVYRMRPGAAVQGKRVLLIDDILTTGATLGEAARVLMEAGAGEVQVAVLAAARK
;
A
#
# COMPACT_ATOMS: atom_id res chain seq x y z
N SER A 1 -9.58 -13.46 1.38
CA SER A 1 -9.15 -14.80 1.13
C SER A 1 -8.66 -15.48 2.41
N TYR A 2 -8.53 -16.80 2.36
CA TYR A 2 -8.07 -17.58 3.49
C TYR A 2 -6.70 -17.12 3.98
N TYR A 3 -5.79 -16.91 3.03
CA TYR A 3 -4.43 -16.51 3.39
C TYR A 3 -4.37 -15.09 3.94
N ALA A 4 -5.22 -14.20 3.44
CA ALA A 4 -5.25 -12.82 3.92
C ALA A 4 -5.61 -12.75 5.40
N GLY A 5 -6.51 -13.60 5.87
CA GLY A 5 -6.87 -13.65 7.29
C GLY A 5 -5.70 -14.01 8.18
N ALA A 6 -4.96 -15.08 7.81
CA ALA A 6 -3.81 -15.53 8.58
C ALA A 6 -2.69 -14.50 8.59
N TYR A 7 -2.38 -13.92 7.44
CA TYR A 7 -1.32 -12.91 7.34
C TYR A 7 -1.72 -11.60 7.99
N GLY A 8 -3.01 -11.26 7.93
CA GLY A 8 -3.52 -10.08 8.63
C GLY A 8 -3.34 -10.20 10.13
N ALA A 9 -3.59 -11.37 10.69
CA ALA A 9 -3.36 -11.62 12.12
C ALA A 9 -1.88 -11.44 12.47
N MET A 10 -0.98 -11.98 11.62
CA MET A 10 0.46 -11.85 11.85
C MET A 10 0.91 -10.40 11.83
N LEU A 11 0.47 -9.61 10.83
CA LEU A 11 0.81 -8.20 10.76
C LEU A 11 0.21 -7.40 11.90
N GLY A 12 -1.04 -7.70 12.27
CA GLY A 12 -1.69 -7.04 13.39
C GLY A 12 -0.93 -7.26 14.69
N MET A 13 -0.49 -8.49 14.94
CA MET A 13 0.30 -8.79 16.13
C MET A 13 1.65 -8.08 16.12
N GLN A 14 2.30 -8.00 14.96
CA GLN A 14 3.56 -7.30 14.84
C GLN A 14 3.39 -5.80 15.12
N ILE A 15 2.33 -5.21 14.58
CA ILE A 15 2.02 -3.79 14.78
C ILE A 15 1.77 -3.50 16.24
N LEU A 16 1.00 -4.36 16.92
CA LEU A 16 0.76 -4.22 18.35
C LEU A 16 2.05 -4.36 19.15
N ARG A 17 2.92 -5.31 18.77
CA ARG A 17 4.18 -5.55 19.45
C ARG A 17 5.14 -4.38 19.33
N GLU A 18 5.13 -3.72 18.19
CA GLU A 18 5.98 -2.56 17.93
C GLU A 18 5.37 -1.24 18.41
N HIS A 19 4.16 -1.29 18.95
CA HIS A 19 3.44 -0.12 19.46
C HIS A 19 3.29 0.99 18.42
N LEU A 20 3.01 0.62 17.19
CA LEU A 20 2.81 1.60 16.12
C LEU A 20 1.50 2.35 16.35
N GLU A 21 1.57 3.67 16.31
CA GLU A 21 0.39 4.52 16.47
C GLU A 21 0.01 5.10 15.12
N PHE A 22 -1.27 5.03 14.79
CA PHE A 22 -1.77 5.53 13.51
C PHE A 22 -3.25 5.89 13.64
N ASP A 23 -3.70 6.74 12.71
CA ASP A 23 -5.09 7.22 12.69
C ASP A 23 -5.90 6.52 11.61
N VAL A 24 -5.26 6.06 10.53
CA VAL A 24 -5.94 5.41 9.42
C VAL A 24 -5.03 4.35 8.82
N ILE A 25 -5.65 3.25 8.36
CA ILE A 25 -4.97 2.17 7.64
C ILE A 25 -5.43 2.22 6.19
N THR A 26 -4.49 2.16 5.27
CA THR A 26 -4.78 2.08 3.84
C THR A 26 -3.83 1.11 3.17
N TRP A 27 -3.93 0.95 1.87
CA TRP A 27 -3.11 0.00 1.12
C TRP A 27 -2.66 0.60 -0.20
N VAL A 28 -1.64 -0.01 -0.81
CA VAL A 28 -1.17 0.34 -2.14
C VAL A 28 -2.07 -0.36 -3.15
N PRO A 29 -2.85 0.38 -3.94
CA PRO A 29 -3.83 -0.26 -4.82
C PRO A 29 -3.21 -0.83 -6.10
N VAL A 30 -3.91 -1.79 -6.69
CA VAL A 30 -3.59 -2.26 -8.05
C VAL A 30 -4.51 -1.54 -9.03
N SER A 31 -4.16 -1.56 -10.32
CA SER A 31 -5.00 -0.95 -11.34
C SER A 31 -6.32 -1.71 -11.48
N ARG A 32 -7.35 -1.02 -12.00
CA ARG A 32 -8.65 -1.67 -12.26
C ARG A 32 -8.50 -2.85 -13.21
N LYS A 33 -7.62 -2.75 -14.17
CA LYS A 33 -7.35 -3.83 -15.11
C LYS A 33 -6.82 -5.07 -14.41
N ARG A 34 -5.84 -4.90 -13.52
CA ARG A 34 -5.30 -6.01 -12.74
C ARG A 34 -6.32 -6.59 -11.79
N ARG A 35 -7.11 -5.73 -11.15
CA ARG A 35 -8.13 -6.18 -10.23
C ARG A 35 -9.16 -7.07 -10.94
N ARG A 36 -9.60 -6.67 -12.11
CA ARG A 36 -10.56 -7.48 -12.88
C ARG A 36 -9.96 -8.82 -13.30
N LYS A 37 -8.68 -8.83 -13.68
CA LYS A 37 -8.01 -10.05 -14.11
C LYS A 37 -7.85 -11.03 -12.95
N ARG A 38 -7.51 -10.54 -11.76
CA ARG A 38 -7.30 -11.39 -10.58
C ARG A 38 -8.57 -11.64 -9.79
N GLY A 39 -9.56 -10.78 -9.92
CA GLY A 39 -10.78 -10.83 -9.15
C GLY A 39 -10.68 -10.18 -7.78
N TYR A 40 -9.49 -9.77 -7.36
CA TYR A 40 -9.28 -9.14 -6.05
C TYR A 40 -7.96 -8.38 -6.00
N ASP A 41 -7.83 -7.53 -4.99
CA ASP A 41 -6.61 -6.81 -4.68
C ASP A 41 -6.03 -7.40 -3.40
N GLN A 42 -4.86 -8.03 -3.50
CA GLN A 42 -4.25 -8.70 -2.35
C GLN A 42 -3.86 -7.73 -1.23
N ALA A 43 -3.36 -6.56 -1.58
CA ALA A 43 -3.01 -5.56 -0.58
C ALA A 43 -4.26 -5.08 0.16
N GLU A 44 -5.36 -4.89 -0.55
CA GLU A 44 -6.64 -4.52 0.05
C GLU A 44 -7.11 -5.57 1.04
N LEU A 45 -7.10 -6.84 0.64
CA LEU A 45 -7.52 -7.94 1.52
C LEU A 45 -6.64 -8.01 2.76
N LEU A 46 -5.33 -7.86 2.59
CA LEU A 46 -4.39 -7.88 3.69
C LEU A 46 -4.63 -6.70 4.64
N ALA A 47 -4.82 -5.51 4.11
CA ALA A 47 -5.06 -4.31 4.92
C ALA A 47 -6.36 -4.45 5.72
N LYS A 48 -7.42 -4.96 5.10
CA LYS A 48 -8.70 -5.16 5.78
C LYS A 48 -8.58 -6.22 6.88
N ALA A 49 -7.86 -7.31 6.63
CA ALA A 49 -7.66 -8.36 7.62
C ALA A 49 -6.80 -7.86 8.79
N THR A 50 -5.74 -7.10 8.49
CA THR A 50 -4.89 -6.50 9.50
C THR A 50 -5.69 -5.52 10.37
N ALA A 51 -6.47 -4.66 9.76
CA ALA A 51 -7.31 -3.69 10.47
C ALA A 51 -8.31 -4.40 11.39
N ARG A 52 -8.93 -5.47 10.91
CA ARG A 52 -9.87 -6.25 11.71
C ARG A 52 -9.21 -6.81 12.96
N GLU A 53 -7.98 -7.31 12.81
CA GLU A 53 -7.22 -7.84 13.95
C GLU A 53 -6.92 -6.76 14.98
N LEU A 54 -6.79 -5.51 14.54
CA LEU A 54 -6.50 -4.37 15.42
C LEU A 54 -7.77 -3.67 15.91
N GLY A 55 -8.95 -4.18 15.57
CA GLY A 55 -10.21 -3.52 15.91
C GLY A 55 -10.44 -2.23 15.16
N ARG A 56 -9.87 -2.11 13.96
CA ARG A 56 -9.92 -0.90 13.15
C ARG A 56 -10.49 -1.21 11.77
N ARG A 57 -10.67 -0.17 10.97
CA ARG A 57 -11.12 -0.28 9.58
C ARG A 57 -10.04 0.24 8.64
N ALA A 58 -9.85 -0.47 7.53
CA ALA A 58 -9.00 0.02 6.46
C ALA A 58 -9.83 0.87 5.51
N GLU A 59 -9.25 1.97 5.01
CA GLU A 59 -9.95 2.92 4.15
C GLU A 59 -9.22 3.07 2.82
N PRO A 60 -9.95 3.12 1.70
CA PRO A 60 -9.35 3.34 0.39
C PRO A 60 -9.01 4.82 0.21
N LEU A 61 -7.74 5.17 0.32
CA LEU A 61 -7.28 6.56 0.20
C LEU A 61 -6.66 6.85 -1.15
N LEU A 62 -6.11 5.84 -1.81
CA LEU A 62 -5.35 6.00 -3.04
C LEU A 62 -6.01 5.26 -4.18
N GLU A 63 -5.76 5.73 -5.40
CA GLU A 63 -6.09 4.97 -6.60
C GLU A 63 -4.90 4.99 -7.54
N LYS A 64 -4.76 3.91 -8.29
CA LYS A 64 -3.74 3.81 -9.33
C LYS A 64 -4.40 4.21 -10.61
N PHE A 65 -4.07 5.40 -11.12
CA PHE A 65 -4.79 5.93 -12.27
C PHE A 65 -4.10 5.66 -13.61
N ARG A 66 -2.90 5.09 -13.59
CA ARG A 66 -2.27 4.56 -14.81
C ARG A 66 -1.38 3.38 -14.46
N ASP A 67 -1.24 2.46 -15.40
CA ASP A 67 -0.37 1.32 -15.23
C ASP A 67 1.08 1.71 -15.50
N ILE A 68 2.00 1.04 -14.79
CA ILE A 68 3.41 1.16 -15.06
C ILE A 68 3.70 0.40 -16.34
N PRO A 69 4.39 1.01 -17.33
CA PRO A 69 4.74 0.28 -18.55
C PRO A 69 5.57 -0.98 -18.24
N PRO A 70 5.41 -2.06 -19.03
CA PRO A 70 6.22 -3.26 -18.80
C PRO A 70 7.71 -2.93 -18.85
N GLN A 71 8.43 -3.47 -17.90
CA GLN A 71 9.88 -3.31 -17.81
C GLN A 71 10.53 -4.50 -18.48
N SER A 72 11.20 -4.28 -19.60
CA SER A 72 11.90 -5.33 -20.30
C SER A 72 13.38 -4.98 -20.44
N GLY A 73 14.23 -5.99 -20.42
CA GLY A 73 15.64 -5.80 -20.55
C GLY A 73 16.26 -5.14 -19.31
N ILE A 74 17.41 -4.53 -19.50
CA ILE A 74 18.14 -3.88 -18.42
C ILE A 74 17.60 -2.47 -18.24
N GLN A 75 17.05 -2.22 -17.06
CA GLN A 75 16.55 -0.92 -16.67
C GLN A 75 17.32 -0.47 -15.43
N ASP A 76 17.86 0.73 -15.44
CA ASP A 76 18.48 1.24 -14.23
C ASP A 76 17.41 1.71 -13.23
N ALA A 77 17.85 1.91 -11.98
CA ALA A 77 16.95 2.27 -10.89
C ALA A 77 16.27 3.62 -11.13
N ALA A 78 16.98 4.56 -11.75
CA ALA A 78 16.44 5.89 -12.02
C ALA A 78 15.29 5.82 -13.02
N ARG A 79 15.42 5.01 -14.07
CA ARG A 79 14.37 4.83 -15.05
C ARG A 79 13.13 4.19 -14.45
N ARG A 80 13.32 3.17 -13.62
CA ARG A 80 12.20 2.52 -12.93
C ARG A 80 11.49 3.50 -12.01
N LYS A 81 12.25 4.29 -11.28
CA LYS A 81 11.69 5.29 -10.39
C LYS A 81 10.89 6.33 -11.16
N ALA A 82 11.42 6.79 -12.29
CA ALA A 82 10.71 7.75 -13.14
C ALA A 82 9.40 7.18 -13.67
N ASN A 83 9.37 5.87 -14.01
CA ASN A 83 8.18 5.23 -14.55
C ASN A 83 7.05 5.09 -13.52
N VAL A 84 7.35 5.12 -12.21
CA VAL A 84 6.29 5.02 -11.20
C VAL A 84 5.78 6.38 -10.73
N LEU A 85 6.46 7.49 -11.09
CA LEU A 85 5.99 8.82 -10.72
C LEU A 85 4.64 9.11 -11.37
N GLY A 86 3.69 9.62 -10.58
CA GLY A 86 2.38 9.97 -11.10
C GLY A 86 1.46 8.79 -11.34
N VAL A 87 1.83 7.59 -10.89
CA VAL A 87 0.98 6.40 -11.02
C VAL A 87 -0.17 6.43 -10.03
N TYR A 88 0.07 6.94 -8.83
CA TYR A 88 -0.94 6.99 -7.78
C TYR A 88 -1.44 8.40 -7.56
N ARG A 89 -2.70 8.50 -7.12
CA ARG A 89 -3.28 9.78 -6.70
C ARG A 89 -4.27 9.52 -5.57
N MET A 90 -4.61 10.58 -4.83
CA MET A 90 -5.65 10.47 -3.81
C MET A 90 -6.99 10.24 -4.46
N ARG A 91 -7.80 9.38 -3.85
CA ARG A 91 -9.17 9.19 -4.30
C ARG A 91 -9.98 10.47 -4.03
N PRO A 92 -10.93 10.81 -4.91
CA PRO A 92 -11.79 11.97 -4.64
C PRO A 92 -12.49 11.84 -3.28
N GLY A 93 -12.42 12.89 -2.49
CA GLY A 93 -13.03 12.92 -1.17
C GLY A 93 -12.19 12.32 -0.06
N ALA A 94 -11.07 11.66 -0.38
CA ALA A 94 -10.18 11.13 0.65
C ALA A 94 -9.40 12.28 1.30
N ALA A 95 -9.24 12.21 2.63
CA ALA A 95 -8.55 13.26 3.37
C ALA A 95 -7.59 12.64 4.39
N VAL A 96 -6.35 13.14 4.40
CA VAL A 96 -5.30 12.66 5.32
C VAL A 96 -4.62 13.78 6.07
N GLN A 97 -5.14 15.00 5.97
CA GLN A 97 -4.51 16.19 6.57
C GLN A 97 -4.21 15.95 8.05
N GLY A 98 -2.93 16.01 8.40
CA GLY A 98 -2.46 15.84 9.77
C GLY A 98 -2.56 14.43 10.34
N LYS A 99 -3.03 13.46 9.55
CA LYS A 99 -3.22 12.10 10.04
C LYS A 99 -1.95 11.28 9.95
N ARG A 100 -1.80 10.33 10.89
CA ARG A 100 -0.76 9.31 10.83
C ARG A 100 -1.35 8.14 10.05
N VAL A 101 -0.72 7.81 8.91
CA VAL A 101 -1.22 6.81 7.98
C VAL A 101 -0.37 5.55 8.06
N LEU A 102 -1.02 4.40 8.22
CA LEU A 102 -0.36 3.11 8.12
C LEU A 102 -0.65 2.55 6.72
N LEU A 103 0.38 2.45 5.90
CA LEU A 103 0.28 2.00 4.51
C LEU A 103 0.71 0.54 4.41
N ILE A 104 -0.20 -0.30 3.91
CA ILE A 104 0.00 -1.75 3.82
C ILE A 104 0.26 -2.15 2.38
N ASP A 105 1.25 -3.01 2.19
CA ASP A 105 1.48 -3.68 0.91
C ASP A 105 1.83 -5.14 1.20
N ASP A 106 1.54 -6.02 0.24
CA ASP A 106 1.77 -7.46 0.45
C ASP A 106 3.21 -7.87 0.17
N ILE A 107 3.82 -7.32 -0.86
CA ILE A 107 5.18 -7.65 -1.25
C ILE A 107 5.97 -6.40 -1.60
N LEU A 108 7.17 -6.29 -1.02
CA LEU A 108 8.11 -5.23 -1.37
C LEU A 108 9.17 -5.81 -2.31
N THR A 109 9.22 -5.33 -3.54
CA THR A 109 10.25 -5.74 -4.52
C THR A 109 11.39 -4.72 -4.57
N THR A 110 11.12 -3.53 -5.11
CA THR A 110 12.12 -2.47 -5.22
C THR A 110 11.86 -1.31 -4.28
N GLY A 111 10.67 -1.24 -3.73
CA GLY A 111 10.24 -0.11 -2.91
C GLY A 111 9.77 1.09 -3.72
N ALA A 112 9.91 1.08 -5.05
CA ALA A 112 9.57 2.24 -5.86
C ALA A 112 8.07 2.57 -5.81
N THR A 113 7.20 1.56 -5.96
CA THR A 113 5.76 1.77 -5.91
C THR A 113 5.29 2.17 -4.52
N LEU A 114 5.85 1.53 -3.49
CA LEU A 114 5.52 1.86 -2.11
C LEU A 114 5.97 3.29 -1.77
N GLY A 115 7.17 3.67 -2.20
CA GLY A 115 7.68 5.01 -2.00
C GLY A 115 6.83 6.07 -2.70
N GLU A 116 6.36 5.79 -3.91
CA GLU A 116 5.50 6.73 -4.63
C GLU A 116 4.14 6.88 -3.93
N ALA A 117 3.55 5.78 -3.48
CA ALA A 117 2.29 5.85 -2.74
C ALA A 117 2.45 6.68 -1.46
N ALA A 118 3.54 6.46 -0.72
CA ALA A 118 3.83 7.23 0.49
C ALA A 118 4.04 8.71 0.17
N ARG A 119 4.73 9.02 -0.92
CA ARG A 119 4.96 10.40 -1.35
C ARG A 119 3.63 11.12 -1.61
N VAL A 120 2.70 10.45 -2.29
CA VAL A 120 1.39 11.02 -2.59
C VAL A 120 0.63 11.34 -1.29
N LEU A 121 0.66 10.42 -0.32
CA LEU A 121 0.02 10.65 0.98
C LEU A 121 0.65 11.83 1.72
N MET A 122 1.96 11.95 1.70
CA MET A 122 2.64 13.06 2.34
C MET A 122 2.30 14.39 1.65
N GLU A 123 2.28 14.41 0.33
CA GLU A 123 1.89 15.63 -0.40
C GLU A 123 0.44 16.03 -0.14
N ALA A 124 -0.41 15.07 0.15
CA ALA A 124 -1.81 15.34 0.49
C ALA A 124 -1.98 15.87 1.92
N GLY A 125 -0.88 15.97 2.67
CA GLY A 125 -0.90 16.57 4.00
C GLY A 125 -0.86 15.60 5.16
N ALA A 126 -0.57 14.30 4.92
CA ALA A 126 -0.42 13.34 6.00
C ALA A 126 0.67 13.83 6.96
N GLY A 127 0.43 13.68 8.26
CA GLY A 127 1.41 14.05 9.26
C GLY A 127 2.55 13.05 9.35
N GLU A 128 2.25 11.78 9.07
CA GLU A 128 3.22 10.70 9.11
C GLU A 128 2.72 9.56 8.25
N VAL A 129 3.62 8.87 7.56
CA VAL A 129 3.30 7.65 6.84
C VAL A 129 4.23 6.55 7.33
N GLN A 130 3.65 5.51 7.92
CA GLN A 130 4.35 4.31 8.32
C GLN A 130 3.98 3.21 7.34
N VAL A 131 4.91 2.30 7.10
CA VAL A 131 4.74 1.24 6.10
C VAL A 131 4.82 -0.12 6.77
N ALA A 132 3.90 -1.01 6.43
CA ALA A 132 3.95 -2.39 6.87
C ALA A 132 3.82 -3.28 5.64
N VAL A 133 4.77 -4.18 5.46
CA VAL A 133 4.77 -5.15 4.36
C VAL A 133 4.86 -6.55 4.92
N LEU A 134 4.15 -7.46 4.26
CA LEU A 134 4.14 -8.85 4.69
C LEU A 134 5.48 -9.51 4.42
N ALA A 135 6.05 -9.27 3.25
CA ALA A 135 7.32 -9.87 2.86
C ALA A 135 8.04 -9.02 1.83
N ALA A 136 9.37 -9.07 1.89
CA ALA A 136 10.20 -8.49 0.84
C ALA A 136 10.54 -9.59 -0.15
N ALA A 137 10.43 -9.31 -1.44
CA ALA A 137 10.77 -10.29 -2.47
C ALA A 137 12.28 -10.50 -2.47
N ARG A 138 12.69 -11.76 -2.57
CA ARG A 138 14.10 -12.12 -2.67
C ARG A 138 14.47 -12.28 -4.13
N LYS A 139 15.63 -11.84 -4.44
CA LYS A 139 16.18 -12.03 -5.79
C LYS A 139 16.79 -13.40 -5.96
#